data_9675e4f8dde7126fdccbc230989f892c
#
_entry.id   9675e4f8dde7126fdccbc230989f892c
#
_cell.length_a   1.000
_cell.length_b   1.000
_cell.length_c   1.000
_cell.angle_alpha   90.00
_cell.angle_beta   90.00
_cell.angle_gamma   90.00
#
_symmetry.space_group_name_H-M   'P 1'
#
loop_
_entity.id
_entity.type
_entity.pdbx_description
1 polymer ?
#
loop_
_entity_poly.entity_id
_entity_poly.type
_entity_poly.pdbx_seq_one_letter_code
_entity_poly.pdbx_strand_id
1 'polypeptide(L)'
;MLIKDALTKNGYTNILEAADGAIACDVYAAEKPDLVIMDITMPNKTGIEALKDIKGMDPMAKVVMCSAMGQEAMVVEAIKLGALDFIVKPFKPDRILQTVKKVLG
;
A
#
# COMPACT_ATOMS: atom_id res chain seq x y z
N MET A 1 -13.08 -3.10 -5.80
CA MET A 1 -12.72 -2.96 -4.39
C MET A 1 -13.02 -1.58 -3.88
N LEU A 2 -13.47 -1.46 -2.67
CA LEU A 2 -14.08 -0.24 -2.15
C LEU A 2 -13.15 0.66 -1.33
N ILE A 3 -11.84 0.34 -1.25
CA ILE A 3 -10.88 1.14 -0.49
C ILE A 3 -10.83 2.56 -1.02
N LYS A 4 -10.67 2.70 -2.33
CA LYS A 4 -10.55 4.00 -2.97
C LYS A 4 -11.80 4.86 -2.77
N ASP A 5 -12.98 4.23 -2.84
CA ASP A 5 -14.24 4.93 -2.63
C ASP A 5 -14.35 5.47 -1.21
N ALA A 6 -14.00 4.64 -0.20
CA ALA A 6 -14.03 5.06 1.19
C ALA A 6 -13.07 6.22 1.44
N LEU A 7 -11.87 6.17 0.85
CA LEU A 7 -10.87 7.23 1.01
C LEU A 7 -11.30 8.51 0.31
N THR A 8 -11.85 8.42 -0.89
CA THR A 8 -12.33 9.58 -1.64
C THR A 8 -13.44 10.30 -0.88
N LYS A 9 -14.38 9.56 -0.30
CA LYS A 9 -15.46 10.13 0.51
C LYS A 9 -14.96 10.92 1.71
N ASN A 10 -13.75 10.61 2.19
CA ASN A 10 -13.16 11.25 3.34
C ASN A 10 -12.06 12.24 2.96
N GLY A 11 -11.96 12.63 1.70
CA GLY A 11 -11.05 13.66 1.22
C GLY A 11 -9.66 13.19 0.82
N TYR A 12 -9.41 11.90 0.82
CA TYR A 12 -8.11 11.35 0.42
C TYR A 12 -8.17 10.97 -1.06
N THR A 13 -7.67 11.83 -1.93
CA THR A 13 -7.79 11.65 -3.38
C THR A 13 -6.48 11.28 -4.08
N ASN A 14 -5.33 11.54 -3.46
CA ASN A 14 -4.02 11.26 -4.07
C ASN A 14 -3.41 9.97 -3.51
N ILE A 15 -4.16 8.88 -3.61
CA ILE A 15 -3.77 7.57 -3.09
C ILE A 15 -3.83 6.55 -4.22
N LEU A 16 -2.74 5.79 -4.37
CA LEU A 16 -2.66 4.68 -5.32
C LEU A 16 -3.07 3.39 -4.63
N GLU A 17 -4.06 2.71 -5.21
CA GLU A 17 -4.38 1.34 -4.85
C GLU A 17 -3.92 0.45 -6.00
N ALA A 18 -2.99 -0.46 -5.72
CA ALA A 18 -2.36 -1.26 -6.76
C ALA A 18 -2.76 -2.73 -6.67
N ALA A 19 -3.09 -3.30 -7.82
CA ALA A 19 -3.39 -4.73 -7.98
C ALA A 19 -2.32 -5.46 -8.78
N ASP A 20 -1.30 -4.76 -9.28
CA ASP A 20 -0.20 -5.31 -10.05
C ASP A 20 1.07 -4.56 -9.66
N GLY A 21 2.11 -5.30 -9.25
CA GLY A 21 3.33 -4.70 -8.76
C GLY A 21 4.10 -3.90 -9.80
N ALA A 22 4.11 -4.35 -11.05
CA ALA A 22 4.79 -3.63 -12.13
C ALA A 22 4.08 -2.31 -12.43
N ILE A 23 2.74 -2.35 -12.50
CA ILE A 23 1.93 -1.14 -12.71
C ILE A 23 2.08 -0.18 -11.54
N ALA A 24 2.13 -0.69 -10.31
CA ALA A 24 2.32 0.14 -9.13
C ALA A 24 3.61 0.97 -9.22
N CYS A 25 4.71 0.33 -9.62
CA CYS A 25 5.98 1.02 -9.76
C CYS A 25 5.93 2.10 -10.85
N ASP A 26 5.33 1.79 -12.00
CA ASP A 26 5.20 2.72 -13.11
C ASP A 26 4.35 3.94 -12.73
N VAL A 27 3.21 3.70 -12.10
CA VAL A 27 2.31 4.78 -11.67
C VAL A 27 2.97 5.63 -10.59
N TYR A 28 3.67 5.01 -9.64
CA TYR A 28 4.37 5.76 -8.60
C TYR A 28 5.41 6.70 -9.22
N ALA A 29 6.19 6.21 -10.16
CA ALA A 29 7.20 7.02 -10.82
C ALA A 29 6.60 8.21 -11.58
N ALA A 30 5.42 8.01 -12.18
CA ALA A 30 4.75 9.03 -12.98
C ALA A 30 3.98 10.04 -12.13
N GLU A 31 3.25 9.59 -11.10
CA GLU A 31 2.29 10.41 -10.37
C GLU A 31 2.69 10.74 -8.93
N LYS A 32 3.60 9.98 -8.34
CA LYS A 32 4.07 10.17 -6.96
C LYS A 32 2.91 10.44 -5.98
N PRO A 33 2.01 9.46 -5.79
CA PRO A 33 0.88 9.64 -4.89
C PRO A 33 1.33 9.83 -3.44
N ASP A 34 0.47 10.41 -2.62
CA ASP A 34 0.76 10.63 -1.21
C ASP A 34 0.87 9.33 -0.43
N LEU A 35 0.17 8.30 -0.87
CA LEU A 35 0.16 6.99 -0.21
C LEU A 35 -0.08 5.90 -1.24
N VAL A 36 0.60 4.76 -1.07
CA VAL A 36 0.37 3.56 -1.86
C VAL A 36 -0.21 2.48 -0.96
N ILE A 37 -1.32 1.87 -1.38
CA ILE A 37 -1.89 0.70 -0.71
C ILE A 37 -1.75 -0.46 -1.68
N MET A 38 -0.96 -1.47 -1.29
CA MET A 38 -0.64 -2.62 -2.14
C MET A 38 -0.91 -3.94 -1.45
N ASP A 39 -1.42 -4.91 -2.20
CA ASP A 39 -1.44 -6.29 -1.74
C ASP A 39 -0.02 -6.86 -1.72
N ILE A 40 0.25 -7.75 -0.76
CA ILE A 40 1.53 -8.47 -0.71
C ILE A 40 1.64 -9.40 -1.91
N THR A 41 0.57 -10.11 -2.25
CA THR A 41 0.54 -11.03 -3.40
C THR A 41 -0.14 -10.38 -4.58
N MET A 42 0.61 -10.15 -5.66
CA MET A 42 0.11 -9.54 -6.89
C MET A 42 0.72 -10.25 -8.10
N PRO A 43 0.04 -10.24 -9.26
CA PRO A 43 0.63 -10.79 -10.48
C PRO A 43 1.83 -9.95 -10.96
N ASN A 44 2.67 -10.57 -11.76
CA ASN A 44 3.86 -10.01 -12.40
C ASN A 44 4.97 -9.63 -11.43
N LYS A 45 4.68 -8.86 -10.39
CA LYS A 45 5.65 -8.45 -9.39
C LYS A 45 4.95 -8.46 -8.04
N THR A 46 5.54 -9.12 -7.04
CA THR A 46 4.93 -9.19 -5.71
C THR A 46 4.94 -7.82 -5.03
N GLY A 47 4.09 -7.66 -4.00
CA GLY A 47 4.06 -6.42 -3.23
C GLY A 47 5.40 -6.12 -2.56
N ILE A 48 6.12 -7.15 -2.11
CA ILE A 48 7.45 -6.98 -1.52
C ILE A 48 8.43 -6.42 -2.54
N GLU A 49 8.46 -6.98 -3.76
CA GLU A 49 9.34 -6.49 -4.82
C GLU A 49 8.97 -5.07 -5.25
N ALA A 50 7.67 -4.78 -5.38
CA ALA A 50 7.20 -3.45 -5.71
C ALA A 50 7.58 -2.43 -4.62
N LEU A 51 7.46 -2.82 -3.35
CA LEU A 51 7.87 -1.99 -2.23
C LEU A 51 9.35 -1.64 -2.30
N LYS A 52 10.21 -2.63 -2.57
CA LYS A 52 11.65 -2.39 -2.74
C LYS A 52 11.92 -1.37 -3.84
N ASP A 53 11.27 -1.53 -4.98
CA ASP A 53 11.48 -0.65 -6.13
C ASP A 53 10.99 0.77 -5.83
N ILE A 54 9.82 0.91 -5.22
CA ILE A 54 9.27 2.22 -4.87
C ILE A 54 10.15 2.93 -3.84
N LYS A 55 10.60 2.22 -2.81
CA LYS A 55 11.50 2.80 -1.80
C LYS A 55 12.87 3.12 -2.37
N GLY A 56 13.30 2.39 -3.39
CA GLY A 56 14.53 2.70 -4.13
C GLY A 56 14.41 3.97 -4.97
N MET A 57 13.23 4.23 -5.54
CA MET A 57 12.96 5.45 -6.28
C MET A 57 12.79 6.66 -5.35
N ASP A 58 12.15 6.45 -4.21
CA ASP A 58 11.81 7.51 -3.26
C ASP A 58 11.83 6.95 -1.84
N PRO A 59 12.92 7.15 -1.09
CA PRO A 59 13.02 6.66 0.29
C PRO A 59 11.93 7.23 1.22
N MET A 60 11.31 8.34 0.85
CA MET A 60 10.24 8.95 1.63
C MET A 60 8.84 8.44 1.25
N ALA A 61 8.76 7.49 0.32
CA ALA A 61 7.49 6.94 -0.12
C ALA A 61 6.71 6.34 1.05
N LYS A 62 5.42 6.60 1.11
CA LYS A 62 4.53 6.06 2.13
C LYS A 62 3.76 4.89 1.54
N VAL A 63 4.00 3.70 2.08
CA VAL A 63 3.41 2.46 1.58
C VAL A 63 2.75 1.71 2.72
N VAL A 64 1.51 1.28 2.50
CA VAL A 64 0.76 0.41 3.40
C VAL A 64 0.48 -0.89 2.67
N MET A 65 0.78 -2.01 3.32
CA MET A 65 0.59 -3.33 2.72
C MET A 65 -0.74 -3.94 3.14
N CYS A 66 -1.40 -4.63 2.22
CA CYS A 66 -2.58 -5.44 2.54
C CYS A 66 -2.17 -6.91 2.51
N SER A 67 -2.48 -7.65 3.56
CA SER A 67 -2.13 -9.06 3.66
C SER A 67 -3.36 -9.92 3.91
N ALA A 68 -3.29 -11.19 3.50
CA ALA A 68 -4.27 -12.19 3.90
C ALA A 68 -3.81 -12.82 5.22
N MET A 69 -4.71 -13.53 5.89
CA MET A 69 -4.35 -14.30 7.08
C MET A 69 -3.29 -15.34 6.68
N GLY A 70 -2.31 -15.54 7.55
CA GLY A 70 -1.22 -16.48 7.30
C GLY A 70 -0.02 -15.88 6.58
N GLN A 71 0.00 -14.58 6.34
CA GLN A 71 1.11 -13.91 5.66
C GLN A 71 1.98 -13.07 6.60
N GLU A 72 2.02 -13.41 7.89
CA GLU A 72 2.71 -12.63 8.91
C GLU A 72 4.20 -12.47 8.62
N ALA A 73 4.86 -13.53 8.13
CA ALA A 73 6.28 -13.46 7.79
C ALA A 73 6.55 -12.44 6.68
N MET A 74 5.66 -12.36 5.70
CA MET A 74 5.77 -11.40 4.60
C MET A 74 5.52 -9.97 5.09
N VAL A 75 4.61 -9.79 6.04
CA VAL A 75 4.35 -8.49 6.66
C VAL A 75 5.61 -8.00 7.40
N VAL A 76 6.26 -8.85 8.17
CA VAL A 76 7.49 -8.50 8.87
C VAL A 76 8.56 -8.07 7.88
N GLU A 77 8.72 -8.80 6.78
CA GLU A 77 9.67 -8.43 5.73
C GLU A 77 9.35 -7.06 5.13
N ALA A 78 8.07 -6.81 4.84
CA ALA A 78 7.64 -5.52 4.29
C ALA A 78 7.96 -4.36 5.23
N ILE A 79 7.70 -4.53 6.52
CA ILE A 79 8.01 -3.50 7.52
C ILE A 79 9.52 -3.21 7.55
N LYS A 80 10.34 -4.25 7.49
CA LYS A 80 11.80 -4.09 7.45
C LYS A 80 12.26 -3.33 6.21
N LEU A 81 11.54 -3.46 5.10
CA LEU A 81 11.84 -2.79 3.86
C LEU A 81 11.29 -1.36 3.80
N GLY A 82 10.55 -0.93 4.81
CA GLY A 82 10.10 0.45 4.91
C GLY A 82 8.60 0.68 4.77
N ALA A 83 7.78 -0.37 4.74
CA ALA A 83 6.33 -0.20 4.80
C ALA A 83 5.95 0.42 6.14
N LEU A 84 5.03 1.38 6.13
CA LEU A 84 4.67 2.12 7.35
C LEU A 84 3.65 1.40 8.20
N ASP A 85 2.80 0.58 7.60
CA ASP A 85 1.80 -0.18 8.31
C ASP A 85 1.28 -1.31 7.41
N PHE A 86 0.38 -2.10 7.93
CA PHE A 86 -0.27 -3.17 7.19
C PHE A 86 -1.73 -3.31 7.61
N ILE A 87 -2.53 -3.90 6.74
CA ILE A 87 -3.95 -4.16 6.99
C ILE A 87 -4.23 -5.62 6.60
N VAL A 88 -4.87 -6.37 7.48
CA VAL A 88 -5.17 -7.79 7.25
C VAL A 88 -6.57 -7.93 6.68
N LYS A 89 -6.72 -8.69 5.61
CA LYS A 89 -8.03 -9.00 5.00
C LYS A 89 -8.72 -10.14 5.75
N PRO A 90 -10.04 -10.12 5.86
CA PRO A 90 -10.94 -9.04 5.44
C PRO A 90 -10.89 -7.85 6.41
N PHE A 91 -11.08 -6.64 5.90
CA PHE A 91 -11.07 -5.43 6.71
C PHE A 91 -12.30 -4.58 6.43
N LYS A 92 -12.65 -3.74 7.40
CA LYS A 92 -13.75 -2.77 7.25
C LYS A 92 -13.19 -1.42 6.78
N PRO A 93 -14.01 -0.59 6.12
CA PRO A 93 -13.57 0.76 5.70
C PRO A 93 -12.95 1.59 6.83
N ASP A 94 -13.46 1.47 8.05
CA ASP A 94 -12.93 2.19 9.21
C ASP A 94 -11.47 1.84 9.49
N ARG A 95 -11.09 0.58 9.31
CA ARG A 95 -9.70 0.14 9.51
C ARG A 95 -8.76 0.84 8.53
N ILE A 96 -9.17 0.97 7.28
CA ILE A 96 -8.42 1.68 6.25
C ILE A 96 -8.25 3.14 6.63
N LEU A 97 -9.33 3.80 7.02
CA LEU A 97 -9.31 5.20 7.40
C LEU A 97 -8.40 5.46 8.59
N GLN A 98 -8.43 4.60 9.60
CA GLN A 98 -7.54 4.70 10.74
C GLN A 98 -6.07 4.64 10.31
N THR A 99 -5.74 3.70 9.45
CA THR A 99 -4.37 3.53 8.96
C THR A 99 -3.93 4.73 8.12
N VAL A 100 -4.78 5.22 7.23
CA VAL A 100 -4.47 6.38 6.39
C VAL A 100 -4.24 7.62 7.26
N LYS A 101 -5.09 7.86 8.25
CA LYS A 101 -4.91 8.97 9.18
C LYS A 101 -3.60 8.87 9.95
N LYS A 102 -3.25 7.67 10.40
CA LYS A 102 -2.00 7.43 11.12
C LYS A 102 -0.78 7.73 10.26
N VAL A 103 -0.82 7.34 8.99
CA VAL A 103 0.31 7.46 8.06
C VAL A 103 0.44 8.86 7.49
N LEU A 104 -0.66 9.48 7.14
CA LEU A 104 -0.65 10.81 6.51
C LEU A 104 -0.81 11.96 7.52
N GLY A 105 -1.14 11.62 8.75
CA GLY A 105 -1.37 12.62 9.78
C GLY A 105 -2.76 13.19 9.69
#